data_5c20d0cbcc09f677f588b2a393494a2b
#
_entry.id   5c20d0cbcc09f677f588b2a393494a2b
#
_cell.length_a   1.000
_cell.length_b   1.000
_cell.length_c   1.000
_cell.angle_alpha   90.00
_cell.angle_beta   90.00
_cell.angle_gamma   90.00
#
_symmetry.space_group_name_H-M   'P 1'
#
loop_
_entity.id
_entity.type
_entity.pdbx_description
1 polymer ?
#
loop_
_entity_poly.entity_id
_entity_poly.type
_entity_poly.pdbx_seq_one_letter_code
_entity_poly.pdbx_strand_id
1 'polypeptide(L)'
;MRDLISSGDLMRLFLEGDPNTIIRRPNIRRFAHDNDIRYIITNGKWLIDHKQFFKKVNPRRIREPATMPRLRCLRDCVTQFNKDYPNRKIDKATVSRYMKSKLVTRYFHGNTWFINYDELEKVILRHLKAVNKRKKRKYNWI
;
A
#
# COMPACT_ATOMS: atom_id res chain seq x y z
N MET A 1 -21.14 -2.26 -15.99
CA MET A 1 -21.84 -1.25 -15.18
C MET A 1 -21.77 -1.54 -13.68
N ARG A 2 -21.89 -2.81 -13.27
CA ARG A 2 -21.81 -3.20 -11.86
C ARG A 2 -20.47 -2.89 -11.19
N ASP A 3 -19.40 -2.84 -11.98
CA ASP A 3 -18.05 -2.66 -11.45
C ASP A 3 -17.65 -1.19 -11.32
N LEU A 4 -18.49 -0.27 -11.82
CA LEU A 4 -18.23 1.17 -11.76
C LEU A 4 -18.88 1.76 -10.52
N ILE A 5 -18.05 2.35 -9.66
CA ILE A 5 -18.51 3.06 -8.46
C ILE A 5 -17.89 4.45 -8.43
N SER A 6 -18.52 5.36 -7.69
CA SER A 6 -18.02 6.72 -7.59
C SER A 6 -16.68 6.78 -6.86
N SER A 7 -15.88 7.81 -7.17
CA SER A 7 -14.61 8.03 -6.45
C SER A 7 -14.83 8.20 -4.94
N GLY A 8 -15.97 8.78 -4.54
CA GLY A 8 -16.32 8.90 -3.13
C GLY A 8 -16.63 7.57 -2.46
N ASP A 9 -17.34 6.68 -3.16
CA ASP A 9 -17.62 5.33 -2.65
C ASP A 9 -16.35 4.49 -2.57
N LEU A 10 -15.47 4.62 -3.56
CA LEU A 10 -14.18 3.93 -3.54
C LEU A 10 -13.32 4.42 -2.36
N MET A 11 -13.28 5.73 -2.11
CA MET A 11 -12.60 6.28 -0.94
C MET A 11 -13.16 5.73 0.36
N ARG A 12 -14.48 5.57 0.42
CA ARG A 12 -15.17 5.02 1.59
C ARG A 12 -14.75 3.58 1.87
N LEU A 13 -14.56 2.76 0.82
CA LEU A 13 -14.06 1.40 0.97
C LEU A 13 -12.67 1.36 1.60
N PHE A 14 -11.78 2.27 1.19
CA PHE A 14 -10.46 2.38 1.81
C PHE A 14 -10.54 2.76 3.28
N LEU A 15 -11.39 3.74 3.60
CA LEU A 15 -11.55 4.23 4.98
C LEU A 15 -12.17 3.18 5.91
N GLU A 16 -13.11 2.38 5.42
CA GLU A 16 -13.72 1.30 6.21
C GLU A 16 -12.70 0.23 6.59
N GLY A 17 -11.83 -0.12 5.65
CA GLY A 17 -10.78 -1.10 5.93
C GLY A 17 -9.60 -0.53 6.70
N ASP A 18 -9.39 0.78 6.63
CA ASP A 18 -8.23 1.44 7.21
C ASP A 18 -8.52 2.93 7.46
N PRO A 19 -8.94 3.29 8.68
CA PRO A 19 -9.24 4.70 9.00
C PRO A 19 -8.06 5.64 8.83
N ASN A 20 -6.83 5.13 8.85
CA ASN A 20 -5.60 5.92 8.72
C ASN A 20 -5.09 6.02 7.28
N THR A 21 -5.86 5.55 6.30
CA THR A 21 -5.45 5.65 4.90
C THR A 21 -5.26 7.11 4.49
N ILE A 22 -4.22 7.35 3.70
CA ILE A 22 -3.93 8.71 3.19
C ILE A 22 -4.63 9.02 1.87
N ILE A 23 -5.27 8.02 1.25
CA ILE A 23 -5.88 8.21 -0.07
C ILE A 23 -7.13 9.07 0.03
N ARG A 24 -7.30 9.98 -0.93
CA ARG A 24 -8.47 10.87 -1.04
C ARG A 24 -8.95 10.87 -2.49
N ARG A 25 -10.12 11.46 -2.75
CA ARG A 25 -10.75 11.46 -4.08
C ARG A 25 -9.82 11.93 -5.21
N PRO A 26 -9.07 13.03 -5.07
CA PRO A 26 -8.17 13.45 -6.15
C PRO A 26 -7.09 12.42 -6.46
N ASN A 27 -6.57 11.74 -5.45
CA ASN A 27 -5.56 10.69 -5.62
C ASN A 27 -6.14 9.48 -6.35
N ILE A 28 -7.37 9.09 -6.01
CA ILE A 28 -8.09 7.99 -6.66
C ILE A 28 -8.28 8.27 -8.15
N ARG A 29 -8.75 9.47 -8.48
CA ARG A 29 -8.97 9.88 -9.87
C ARG A 29 -7.68 9.86 -10.67
N ARG A 30 -6.61 10.43 -10.11
CA ARG A 30 -5.31 10.48 -10.76
C ARG A 30 -4.71 9.08 -10.93
N PHE A 31 -4.80 8.25 -9.91
CA PHE A 31 -4.34 6.86 -9.98
C PHE A 31 -5.07 6.09 -11.09
N ALA A 32 -6.39 6.23 -11.18
CA ALA A 32 -7.18 5.58 -12.22
C ALA A 32 -6.74 6.03 -13.61
N HIS A 33 -6.53 7.34 -13.80
CA HIS A 33 -6.08 7.90 -15.08
C HIS A 33 -4.68 7.38 -15.44
N ASP A 34 -3.73 7.45 -14.50
CA ASP A 34 -2.32 7.11 -14.77
C ASP A 34 -2.08 5.62 -14.94
N ASN A 35 -2.97 4.76 -14.44
CA ASN A 35 -2.82 3.32 -14.49
C ASN A 35 -3.80 2.63 -15.46
N ASP A 36 -4.39 3.40 -16.38
CA ASP A 36 -5.31 2.89 -17.40
C ASP A 36 -6.48 2.09 -16.83
N ILE A 37 -6.96 2.50 -15.67
CA ILE A 37 -8.13 1.91 -15.05
C ILE A 37 -9.38 2.51 -15.72
N ARG A 38 -10.33 1.66 -16.07
CA ARG A 38 -11.56 2.09 -16.71
C ARG A 38 -12.34 3.07 -15.82
N TYR A 39 -12.70 4.21 -16.39
CA TYR A 39 -13.57 5.19 -15.72
C TYR A 39 -14.41 5.94 -16.73
N ILE A 40 -15.52 6.49 -16.26
CA ILE A 40 -16.34 7.43 -17.04
C ILE A 40 -16.65 8.65 -16.16
N ILE A 41 -16.80 9.78 -16.80
CA ILE A 41 -17.20 11.02 -16.13
C ILE A 41 -18.60 11.37 -16.61
N THR A 42 -19.52 11.49 -15.66
CA THR A 42 -20.90 11.86 -15.95
C THR A 42 -21.40 12.84 -14.90
N ASN A 43 -21.92 13.98 -15.34
CA ASN A 43 -22.40 15.06 -14.47
C ASN A 43 -21.35 15.49 -13.42
N GLY A 44 -20.07 15.54 -13.84
CA GLY A 44 -18.98 15.89 -12.95
C GLY A 44 -18.55 14.79 -11.98
N LYS A 45 -19.20 13.62 -12.02
CA LYS A 45 -18.85 12.49 -11.18
C LYS A 45 -17.96 11.51 -11.95
N TRP A 46 -16.91 11.05 -11.29
CA TRP A 46 -16.08 9.97 -11.77
C TRP A 46 -16.64 8.65 -11.28
N LEU A 47 -16.92 7.75 -12.22
CA LEU A 47 -17.29 6.36 -11.94
C LEU A 47 -16.13 5.49 -12.38
N ILE A 48 -15.57 4.73 -11.46
CA ILE A 48 -14.31 4.02 -11.64
C ILE A 48 -14.53 2.52 -11.47
N ASP A 49 -13.89 1.72 -12.32
CA ASP A 49 -13.93 0.27 -12.19
C ASP A 49 -13.14 -0.15 -10.95
N HIS A 50 -13.84 -0.46 -9.87
CA HIS A 50 -13.22 -0.78 -8.58
C HIS A 50 -12.43 -2.09 -8.63
N LYS A 51 -12.82 -3.04 -9.45
CA LYS A 51 -12.08 -4.31 -9.58
C LYS A 51 -10.73 -4.09 -10.22
N GLN A 52 -10.67 -3.29 -11.30
CA GLN A 52 -9.41 -2.92 -11.94
C GLN A 52 -8.55 -2.09 -10.99
N PHE A 53 -9.16 -1.15 -10.29
CA PHE A 53 -8.45 -0.32 -9.30
C PHE A 53 -7.81 -1.19 -8.22
N PHE A 54 -8.58 -2.11 -7.66
CA PHE A 54 -8.10 -3.01 -6.61
C PHE A 54 -6.93 -3.88 -7.10
N LYS A 55 -7.02 -4.42 -8.32
CA LYS A 55 -5.94 -5.21 -8.91
C LYS A 55 -4.64 -4.42 -9.06
N LYS A 56 -4.74 -3.14 -9.39
CA LYS A 56 -3.56 -2.28 -9.57
C LYS A 56 -2.95 -1.85 -8.25
N VAL A 57 -3.78 -1.52 -7.26
CA VAL A 57 -3.29 -1.04 -5.96
C VAL A 57 -2.89 -2.18 -5.03
N ASN A 58 -3.45 -3.37 -5.23
CA ASN A 58 -3.15 -4.55 -4.41
C ASN A 58 -3.00 -5.80 -5.28
N PRO A 59 -1.98 -5.83 -6.17
CA PRO A 59 -1.83 -6.92 -7.14
C PRO A 59 -1.57 -8.27 -6.49
N ARG A 60 -1.04 -8.30 -5.27
CA ARG A 60 -0.73 -9.54 -4.54
C ARG A 60 -1.84 -9.94 -3.58
N ARG A 61 -2.96 -9.22 -3.59
CA ARG A 61 -4.18 -9.55 -2.87
C ARG A 61 -3.96 -9.76 -1.37
N ILE A 62 -3.16 -8.91 -0.76
CA ILE A 62 -2.88 -8.96 0.67
C ILE A 62 -4.07 -8.37 1.42
N ARG A 63 -4.45 -8.96 2.57
CA ARG A 63 -5.60 -8.61 3.41
C ARG A 63 -6.96 -8.92 2.79
N GLU A 64 -7.02 -9.76 1.76
CA GLU A 64 -8.31 -10.22 1.24
C GLU A 64 -9.00 -11.19 2.23
N PRO A 65 -10.33 -11.39 2.09
CA PRO A 65 -11.17 -10.88 0.98
C PRO A 65 -11.81 -9.52 1.22
N ALA A 66 -11.74 -8.96 2.41
CA ALA A 66 -12.69 -7.94 2.81
C ALA A 66 -12.17 -6.50 2.76
N THR A 67 -10.87 -6.26 2.68
CA THR A 67 -10.35 -4.92 2.89
C THR A 67 -9.39 -4.47 1.80
N MET A 68 -9.46 -3.18 1.48
CA MET A 68 -8.46 -2.52 0.66
C MET A 68 -7.12 -2.47 1.40
N PRO A 69 -5.98 -2.42 0.68
CA PRO A 69 -4.68 -2.34 1.32
C PRO A 69 -4.54 -1.04 2.11
N ARG A 70 -3.71 -1.08 3.14
CA ARG A 70 -3.38 0.12 3.91
C ARG A 70 -2.40 0.96 3.09
N LEU A 71 -2.78 2.19 2.79
CA LEU A 71 -1.95 3.13 2.05
C LEU A 71 -1.36 4.16 3.02
N ARG A 72 -0.06 4.32 2.98
CA ARG A 72 0.69 5.23 3.85
C ARG A 72 1.72 6.00 3.05
N CYS A 73 2.02 7.23 3.48
CA CYS A 73 3.22 7.93 3.00
C CYS A 73 4.46 7.30 3.65
N LEU A 74 5.65 7.70 3.17
CA LEU A 74 6.89 7.12 3.68
C LEU A 74 7.04 7.29 5.19
N ARG A 75 6.80 8.49 5.71
CA ARG A 75 6.88 8.78 7.14
C ARG A 75 5.91 7.91 7.95
N ASP A 76 4.68 7.78 7.46
CA ASP A 76 3.65 7.01 8.16
C ASP A 76 3.92 5.51 8.09
N CYS A 77 4.60 5.02 7.03
CA CYS A 77 5.08 3.63 6.99
C CYS A 77 6.08 3.37 8.12
N VAL A 78 7.02 4.29 8.35
CA VAL A 78 7.98 4.18 9.45
C VAL A 78 7.26 4.13 10.80
N THR A 79 6.35 5.07 11.02
CA THR A 79 5.56 5.16 12.25
C THR A 79 4.75 3.89 12.49
N GLN A 80 4.06 3.42 11.45
CA GLN A 80 3.23 2.22 11.54
C GLN A 80 4.06 0.98 11.85
N PHE A 81 5.18 0.80 11.16
CA PHE A 81 6.04 -0.37 11.38
C PHE A 81 6.63 -0.37 12.79
N ASN A 82 7.12 0.78 13.25
CA ASN A 82 7.72 0.89 14.58
C ASN A 82 6.69 0.71 15.69
N LYS A 83 5.44 1.07 15.44
CA LYS A 83 4.34 0.83 16.36
C LYS A 83 3.98 -0.66 16.43
N ASP A 84 3.93 -1.32 15.28
CA ASP A 84 3.56 -2.74 15.18
C ASP A 84 4.68 -3.66 15.67
N TYR A 85 5.93 -3.22 15.53
CA TYR A 85 7.11 -4.03 15.86
C TYR A 85 8.08 -3.21 16.73
N PRO A 86 7.70 -2.89 17.98
CA PRO A 86 8.49 -1.98 18.83
C PRO A 86 9.88 -2.49 19.16
N ASN A 87 10.11 -3.81 19.07
CA ASN A 87 11.41 -4.43 19.33
C ASN A 87 12.29 -4.52 18.07
N ARG A 88 11.80 -4.04 16.92
CA ARG A 88 12.48 -4.12 15.64
C ARG A 88 12.37 -2.80 14.88
N LYS A 89 12.62 -1.71 15.56
CA LYS A 89 12.50 -0.36 14.98
C LYS A 89 13.41 -0.20 13.76
N ILE A 90 12.88 0.42 12.73
CA ILE A 90 13.63 0.76 11.53
C ILE A 90 13.55 2.26 11.28
N ASP A 91 14.52 2.78 10.55
CA ASP A 91 14.55 4.20 10.21
C ASP A 91 13.97 4.48 8.84
N LYS A 92 13.82 5.77 8.53
CA LYS A 92 13.26 6.23 7.26
C LYS A 92 14.10 5.79 6.07
N ALA A 93 15.42 5.82 6.17
CA ALA A 93 16.32 5.43 5.08
C ALA A 93 16.14 3.94 4.73
N THR A 94 15.98 3.09 5.74
CA THR A 94 15.73 1.66 5.55
C THR A 94 14.39 1.42 4.87
N VAL A 95 13.32 2.08 5.34
CA VAL A 95 11.98 1.97 4.74
C VAL A 95 12.01 2.46 3.29
N SER A 96 12.67 3.58 3.02
CA SER A 96 12.80 4.13 1.67
C SER A 96 13.47 3.13 0.72
N ARG A 97 14.46 2.40 1.20
CA ARG A 97 15.14 1.37 0.42
C ARG A 97 14.21 0.20 0.07
N TYR A 98 13.45 -0.29 1.06
CA TYR A 98 12.50 -1.39 0.84
C TYR A 98 11.31 -0.99 -0.02
N MET A 99 10.86 0.26 0.09
CA MET A 99 9.79 0.80 -0.73
C MET A 99 10.07 0.65 -2.24
N LYS A 100 11.34 0.68 -2.63
CA LYS A 100 11.76 0.57 -4.03
C LYS A 100 11.73 -0.86 -4.58
N SER A 101 11.42 -1.85 -3.75
CA SER A 101 11.28 -3.24 -4.18
C SER A 101 10.18 -3.38 -5.22
N LYS A 102 10.38 -4.28 -6.19
CA LYS A 102 9.35 -4.63 -7.18
C LYS A 102 8.10 -5.25 -6.55
N LEU A 103 8.23 -5.73 -5.32
CA LEU A 103 7.13 -6.36 -4.58
C LEU A 103 6.27 -5.35 -3.83
N VAL A 104 6.59 -4.06 -3.91
CA VAL A 104 5.86 -2.99 -3.22
C VAL A 104 5.21 -2.07 -4.26
N THR A 105 3.89 -2.08 -4.29
CA THR A 105 3.11 -1.16 -5.11
C THR A 105 3.17 0.22 -4.48
N ARG A 106 3.54 1.21 -5.28
CA ARG A 106 3.66 2.59 -4.86
C ARG A 106 3.26 3.54 -5.98
N TYR A 107 2.81 4.72 -5.58
CA TYR A 107 2.34 5.74 -6.51
C TYR A 107 2.72 7.12 -5.97
N PHE A 108 3.27 7.97 -6.82
CA PHE A 108 3.71 9.32 -6.43
C PHE A 108 2.75 10.36 -7.00
N HIS A 109 2.13 11.14 -6.12
CA HIS A 109 1.21 12.20 -6.52
C HIS A 109 1.20 13.31 -5.46
N GLY A 110 1.22 14.56 -5.91
CA GLY A 110 1.18 15.70 -4.99
C GLY A 110 2.35 15.73 -4.00
N ASN A 111 3.56 15.41 -4.48
CA ASN A 111 4.78 15.34 -3.67
C ASN A 111 4.72 14.33 -2.53
N THR A 112 3.83 13.34 -2.63
CA THR A 112 3.63 12.32 -1.61
C THR A 112 3.67 10.94 -2.25
N TRP A 113 4.38 10.01 -1.62
CA TRP A 113 4.31 8.60 -1.96
C TRP A 113 3.08 7.97 -1.31
N PHE A 114 2.30 7.24 -2.11
CA PHE A 114 1.23 6.37 -1.66
C PHE A 114 1.77 4.95 -1.76
N ILE A 115 2.01 4.32 -0.61
CA ILE A 115 2.70 3.03 -0.54
C ILE A 115 1.72 1.99 -0.02
N ASN A 116 1.65 0.83 -0.68
CA ASN A 116 0.93 -0.32 -0.16
C ASN A 116 1.71 -0.86 1.03
N TYR A 117 1.32 -0.45 2.22
CA TYR A 117 2.02 -0.78 3.46
C TYR A 117 2.02 -2.29 3.73
N ASP A 118 0.95 -2.99 3.37
CA ASP A 118 0.86 -4.43 3.62
C ASP A 118 1.91 -5.22 2.83
N GLU A 119 2.20 -4.78 1.59
CA GLU A 119 3.29 -5.35 0.79
C GLU A 119 4.65 -4.98 1.36
N LEU A 120 4.82 -3.72 1.75
CA LEU A 120 6.07 -3.24 2.34
C LEU A 120 6.39 -4.00 3.64
N GLU A 121 5.42 -4.17 4.52
CA GLU A 121 5.55 -4.93 5.76
C GLU A 121 6.08 -6.35 5.49
N LYS A 122 5.50 -7.04 4.51
CA LYS A 122 5.96 -8.38 4.14
C LYS A 122 7.40 -8.42 3.65
N VAL A 123 7.79 -7.44 2.84
CA VAL A 123 9.18 -7.36 2.32
C VAL A 123 10.15 -7.16 3.47
N ILE A 124 9.85 -6.24 4.38
CA ILE A 124 10.70 -5.97 5.54
C ILE A 124 10.83 -7.22 6.42
N LEU A 125 9.71 -7.86 6.74
CA LEU A 125 9.71 -9.04 7.61
C LEU A 125 10.49 -10.22 7.00
N ARG A 126 10.39 -10.42 5.69
CA ARG A 126 11.18 -11.45 4.99
C ARG A 126 12.67 -11.18 5.13
N HIS A 127 13.09 -9.93 4.96
CA HIS A 127 14.49 -9.56 5.10
C HIS A 127 14.98 -9.79 6.52
N LEU A 128 14.22 -9.39 7.53
CA LEU A 128 14.58 -9.59 8.93
C LEU A 128 14.70 -11.08 9.27
N LYS A 129 13.81 -11.93 8.76
CA LYS A 129 13.91 -13.39 8.93
C LYS A 129 15.18 -13.94 8.30
N ALA A 130 15.54 -13.51 7.09
CA ALA A 130 16.74 -13.96 6.40
C ALA A 130 18.00 -13.56 7.18
N VAL A 131 18.06 -12.34 7.70
CA VAL A 131 19.17 -11.86 8.55
C VAL A 131 19.29 -12.71 9.82
N ASN A 132 18.18 -12.99 10.50
CA ASN A 132 18.16 -13.81 11.69
C ASN A 132 18.64 -15.25 11.42
N LYS A 133 18.23 -15.85 10.32
CA LYS A 133 18.69 -17.18 9.90
C LYS A 133 20.20 -17.20 9.66
N ARG A 134 20.74 -16.17 9.01
CA ARG A 134 22.19 -16.05 8.78
C ARG A 134 22.94 -15.92 10.08
N LYS A 135 22.45 -15.13 11.02
CA LYS A 135 23.06 -14.98 12.35
C LYS A 135 23.05 -16.30 13.12
N LYS A 136 21.95 -17.04 13.11
CA LYS A 136 21.86 -18.36 13.74
C LYS A 136 22.87 -19.34 13.14
N ARG A 137 23.01 -19.38 11.82
CA ARG A 137 24.01 -20.22 11.16
C ARG A 137 25.43 -19.86 11.59
N LYS A 138 25.73 -18.57 11.69
CA LYS A 138 27.04 -18.08 12.09
C LYS A 138 27.42 -18.52 13.52
N TYR A 139 26.45 -18.55 14.42
CA TYR A 139 26.68 -18.93 15.82
C TYR A 139 26.65 -20.43 16.07
N ASN A 140 26.04 -21.21 15.23
CA ASN A 140 25.96 -22.67 15.34
C ASN A 140 27.26 -23.39 14.96
N TRP A 141 28.27 -22.65 14.54
CA TRP A 141 29.57 -23.17 14.20
C TRP A 141 30.49 -23.44 15.40
N ILE A 142 30.07 -22.98 16.54
CA ILE A 142 30.83 -23.10 17.79
C ILE A 142 30.27 -24.26 18.59
#